data_81ac2b43499ac90822bb1db3217a76e2
#
_entry.id   81ac2b43499ac90822bb1db3217a76e2
#
_cell.length_a   1.000
_cell.length_b   1.000
_cell.length_c   1.000
_cell.angle_alpha   90.00
_cell.angle_beta   90.00
_cell.angle_gamma   90.00
#
_symmetry.space_group_name_H-M   'P 1'
#
loop_
_entity.id
_entity.type
_entity.pdbx_description
1 polymer ?
#
loop_
_entity_poly.entity_id
_entity_poly.type
_entity_poly.pdbx_seq_one_letter_code
_entity_poly.pdbx_strand_id
1 'polypeptide(L)'
;MTITADAFEVLPFTPACRTIWDDGDHVLIGVSPGNSYFSAERISSLARWANSRFAQVDFVYADLHVDRMFASFGYTEEHAARRAAKEIKAVRRRILRGVEEAGPPLGDTRVRALSEFSGNHIYQLLHRRVLHFIETDDDFRKSCEEMAKFFIGPKLSDGQSITEEQRQVCFDYLAAELPFFLDTPSILDVPSSVSCYHVQMPLTDVLYGRGGGLRATRNQAYAVVRPEDAGRNDVDVPRAA
;
A
#
# COMPACT_ATOMS: atom_id res chain seq x y z
N MET A 1 -23.33 -25.22 -0.30
CA MET A 1 -22.89 -24.23 0.70
C MET A 1 -22.74 -22.90 -0.01
N THR A 2 -23.65 -21.97 0.18
CA THR A 2 -23.55 -20.64 -0.39
C THR A 2 -22.49 -19.90 0.43
N ILE A 3 -21.29 -19.71 -0.15
CA ILE A 3 -20.28 -18.84 0.44
C ILE A 3 -20.87 -17.44 0.29
N THR A 4 -21.33 -16.83 1.37
CA THR A 4 -21.63 -15.40 1.41
C THR A 4 -20.33 -14.70 1.01
N ALA A 5 -20.36 -13.97 -0.10
CA ALA A 5 -19.22 -13.13 -0.48
C ALA A 5 -18.94 -12.21 0.70
N ASP A 6 -17.69 -12.20 1.19
CA ASP A 6 -17.30 -11.28 2.26
C ASP A 6 -17.65 -9.86 1.79
N ALA A 7 -18.58 -9.23 2.50
CA ALA A 7 -19.06 -7.91 2.13
C ALA A 7 -18.03 -6.87 2.54
N PHE A 8 -17.58 -6.07 1.56
CA PHE A 8 -16.69 -4.95 1.77
C PHE A 8 -17.40 -3.65 1.41
N GLU A 9 -17.34 -2.69 2.32
CA GLU A 9 -17.64 -1.29 2.02
C GLU A 9 -16.50 -0.71 1.18
N VAL A 10 -16.84 -0.06 0.08
CA VAL A 10 -15.86 0.54 -0.83
C VAL A 10 -16.15 2.00 -1.01
N LEU A 11 -15.16 2.83 -0.74
CA LEU A 11 -15.23 4.28 -0.83
C LEU A 11 -14.18 4.79 -1.83
N PRO A 12 -14.49 4.86 -3.14
CA PRO A 12 -13.63 5.51 -4.11
C PRO A 12 -13.43 6.98 -3.75
N PHE A 13 -12.18 7.45 -3.81
CA PHE A 13 -11.80 8.74 -3.25
C PHE A 13 -12.40 9.94 -3.99
N THR A 14 -12.55 9.87 -5.31
CA THR A 14 -13.14 10.92 -6.14
C THR A 14 -14.17 10.34 -7.11
N PRO A 15 -15.01 11.16 -7.76
CA PRO A 15 -15.89 10.69 -8.84
C PRO A 15 -15.12 10.00 -9.98
N ALA A 16 -13.93 10.51 -10.36
CA ALA A 16 -13.07 9.84 -11.34
C ALA A 16 -12.58 8.46 -10.86
N CYS A 17 -12.24 8.33 -9.57
CA CYS A 17 -11.92 7.03 -8.98
C CYS A 17 -13.12 6.07 -9.03
N ARG A 18 -14.35 6.57 -8.88
CA ARG A 18 -15.56 5.76 -9.01
C ARG A 18 -15.70 5.20 -10.44
N THR A 19 -15.49 6.01 -11.46
CA THR A 19 -15.55 5.56 -12.85
C THR A 19 -14.56 4.41 -13.10
N ILE A 20 -13.29 4.59 -12.72
CA ILE A 20 -12.24 3.56 -12.87
C ILE A 20 -12.59 2.30 -12.07
N TRP A 21 -13.15 2.46 -10.87
CA TRP A 21 -13.67 1.35 -10.07
C TRP A 21 -14.76 0.57 -10.82
N ASP A 22 -15.67 1.28 -11.48
CA ASP A 22 -16.79 0.66 -12.17
C ASP A 22 -16.37 -0.07 -13.46
N ASP A 23 -15.25 0.33 -14.09
CA ASP A 23 -14.64 -0.37 -15.23
C ASP A 23 -14.17 -1.79 -14.87
N GLY A 24 -13.65 -2.00 -13.68
CA GLY A 24 -13.30 -3.33 -13.17
C GLY A 24 -12.07 -3.98 -13.84
N ASP A 25 -11.17 -3.20 -14.44
CA ASP A 25 -10.01 -3.75 -15.16
C ASP A 25 -9.00 -4.38 -14.20
N HIS A 26 -8.49 -3.60 -13.25
CA HIS A 26 -7.39 -4.02 -12.36
C HIS A 26 -7.52 -3.43 -10.96
N VAL A 27 -7.16 -4.23 -9.96
CA VAL A 27 -6.98 -3.77 -8.58
C VAL A 27 -5.60 -4.13 -8.04
N LEU A 28 -4.96 -3.17 -7.37
CA LEU A 28 -3.73 -3.38 -6.62
C LEU A 28 -4.01 -3.30 -5.13
N ILE A 29 -3.63 -4.33 -4.39
CA ILE A 29 -3.72 -4.42 -2.93
C ILE A 29 -2.31 -4.36 -2.36
N GLY A 30 -1.96 -3.22 -1.75
CA GLY A 30 -0.69 -3.03 -1.07
C GLY A 30 -0.68 -3.70 0.30
N VAL A 31 0.37 -4.47 0.61
CA VAL A 31 0.51 -5.17 1.89
C VAL A 31 1.83 -4.81 2.57
N SER A 32 1.75 -4.08 3.67
CA SER A 32 2.94 -3.69 4.44
C SER A 32 3.36 -4.78 5.42
N PRO A 33 4.67 -5.09 5.55
CA PRO A 33 5.19 -5.97 6.60
C PRO A 33 4.82 -5.47 7.99
N GLY A 34 4.52 -6.39 8.91
CA GLY A 34 4.15 -6.05 10.29
C GLY A 34 2.75 -5.45 10.47
N ASN A 35 1.98 -5.21 9.41
CA ASN A 35 0.61 -4.75 9.54
C ASN A 35 -0.32 -5.92 9.89
N SER A 36 -0.92 -5.87 11.09
CA SER A 36 -1.81 -6.92 11.63
C SER A 36 -3.14 -7.03 10.88
N TYR A 37 -3.58 -5.97 10.21
CA TYR A 37 -4.78 -5.98 9.38
C TYR A 37 -4.74 -7.09 8.31
N PHE A 38 -3.59 -7.35 7.72
CA PHE A 38 -3.42 -8.34 6.66
C PHE A 38 -3.15 -9.75 7.21
N SER A 39 -4.11 -10.35 7.95
CA SER A 39 -4.08 -11.77 8.27
C SER A 39 -4.30 -12.63 7.01
N ALA A 40 -3.98 -13.94 7.05
CA ALA A 40 -4.23 -14.84 5.92
C ALA A 40 -5.73 -14.91 5.58
N GLU A 41 -6.60 -14.93 6.59
CA GLU A 41 -8.06 -14.90 6.43
C GLU A 41 -8.53 -13.61 5.76
N ARG A 42 -8.00 -12.44 6.19
CA ARG A 42 -8.32 -11.16 5.58
C ARG A 42 -7.86 -11.09 4.12
N ILE A 43 -6.68 -11.60 3.83
CA ILE A 43 -6.16 -11.68 2.47
C ILE A 43 -7.02 -12.61 1.62
N SER A 44 -7.46 -13.75 2.17
CA SER A 44 -8.37 -14.67 1.48
C SER A 44 -9.70 -13.99 1.14
N SER A 45 -10.28 -13.28 2.09
CA SER A 45 -11.51 -12.50 1.88
C SER A 45 -11.33 -11.42 0.82
N LEU A 46 -10.24 -10.63 0.91
CA LEU A 46 -9.90 -9.59 -0.08
C LEU A 46 -9.66 -10.19 -1.48
N ALA A 47 -9.01 -11.35 -1.57
CA ALA A 47 -8.76 -12.00 -2.85
C ALA A 47 -10.06 -12.49 -3.49
N ARG A 48 -10.98 -13.12 -2.74
CA ARG A 48 -12.31 -13.54 -3.25
C ARG A 48 -13.10 -12.34 -3.73
N TRP A 49 -13.17 -11.31 -2.91
CA TRP A 49 -13.86 -10.07 -3.25
C TRP A 49 -13.28 -9.41 -4.50
N ALA A 50 -11.96 -9.24 -4.57
CA ALA A 50 -11.27 -8.62 -5.71
C ALA A 50 -11.49 -9.42 -7.00
N ASN A 51 -11.33 -10.75 -6.95
CA ASN A 51 -11.56 -11.63 -8.11
C ASN A 51 -13.02 -11.68 -8.58
N SER A 52 -14.00 -11.35 -7.72
CA SER A 52 -15.40 -11.26 -8.13
C SER A 52 -15.71 -9.98 -8.91
N ARG A 53 -14.81 -8.99 -8.86
CA ARG A 53 -15.06 -7.64 -9.37
C ARG A 53 -14.10 -7.21 -10.50
N PHE A 54 -12.84 -7.60 -10.41
CA PHE A 54 -11.78 -7.14 -11.30
C PHE A 54 -11.29 -8.26 -12.22
N ALA A 55 -10.93 -7.89 -13.45
CA ALA A 55 -10.35 -8.83 -14.41
C ALA A 55 -8.96 -9.30 -13.98
N GLN A 56 -8.20 -8.44 -13.31
CA GLN A 56 -6.85 -8.74 -12.83
C GLN A 56 -6.65 -8.20 -11.41
N VAL A 57 -5.94 -8.98 -10.57
CA VAL A 57 -5.67 -8.65 -9.16
C VAL A 57 -4.18 -8.80 -8.87
N ASP A 58 -3.53 -7.76 -8.41
CA ASP A 58 -2.15 -7.81 -7.94
C ASP A 58 -2.06 -7.51 -6.44
N PHE A 59 -1.41 -8.41 -5.69
CA PHE A 59 -0.94 -8.16 -4.33
C PHE A 59 0.52 -7.76 -4.40
N VAL A 60 0.84 -6.53 -3.96
CA VAL A 60 2.23 -6.05 -3.89
C VAL A 60 2.60 -5.85 -2.43
N TYR A 61 3.65 -6.55 -1.98
CA TYR A 61 4.16 -6.36 -0.62
C TYR A 61 5.46 -5.56 -0.61
N ALA A 62 5.56 -4.66 0.38
CA ALA A 62 6.72 -3.82 0.57
C ALA A 62 7.87 -4.64 1.17
N ASP A 63 8.99 -4.72 0.47
CA ASP A 63 10.21 -5.40 0.92
C ASP A 63 11.46 -4.49 0.85
N LEU A 64 11.31 -3.26 0.38
CA LEU A 64 12.37 -2.26 0.33
C LEU A 64 12.41 -1.42 1.62
N HIS A 65 13.60 -1.07 2.09
CA HIS A 65 13.87 -0.20 3.25
C HIS A 65 13.35 -0.71 4.61
N VAL A 66 12.85 -1.94 4.71
CA VAL A 66 12.33 -2.52 5.96
C VAL A 66 13.43 -2.69 7.01
N ASP A 67 14.62 -3.08 6.58
CA ASP A 67 15.81 -3.18 7.44
C ASP A 67 16.25 -1.82 7.99
N ARG A 68 16.30 -0.80 7.13
CA ARG A 68 16.62 0.57 7.53
C ARG A 68 15.58 1.13 8.51
N MET A 69 14.31 0.78 8.32
CA MET A 69 13.25 1.14 9.28
C MET A 69 13.53 0.53 10.66
N PHE A 70 13.90 -0.76 10.74
CA PHE A 70 14.28 -1.35 12.03
C PHE A 70 15.55 -0.72 12.62
N ALA A 71 16.58 -0.43 11.79
CA ALA A 71 17.80 0.23 12.25
C ALA A 71 17.48 1.60 12.88
N SER A 72 16.59 2.39 12.30
CA SER A 72 16.17 3.71 12.82
C SER A 72 15.44 3.64 14.17
N PHE A 73 14.98 2.46 14.59
CA PHE A 73 14.45 2.18 15.92
C PHE A 73 15.52 1.63 16.91
N GLY A 74 16.81 1.72 16.56
CA GLY A 74 17.92 1.36 17.44
C GLY A 74 18.37 -0.10 17.37
N TYR A 75 17.87 -0.89 16.41
CA TYR A 75 18.43 -2.21 16.14
C TYR A 75 19.80 -2.07 15.46
N THR A 76 20.76 -2.98 15.81
CA THR A 76 22.01 -3.07 15.03
C THR A 76 21.69 -3.48 13.59
N GLU A 77 22.53 -3.07 12.62
CA GLU A 77 22.32 -3.38 11.19
C GLU A 77 22.07 -4.87 10.96
N GLU A 78 22.88 -5.75 11.57
CA GLU A 78 22.73 -7.19 11.44
C GLU A 78 21.38 -7.69 12.00
N HIS A 79 20.94 -7.16 13.13
CA HIS A 79 19.67 -7.54 13.75
C HIS A 79 18.49 -6.99 12.94
N ALA A 80 18.58 -5.75 12.47
CA ALA A 80 17.61 -5.12 11.60
C ALA A 80 17.41 -5.91 10.30
N ALA A 81 18.50 -6.30 9.63
CA ALA A 81 18.44 -7.11 8.41
C ALA A 81 17.80 -8.48 8.65
N ARG A 82 18.17 -9.19 9.73
CA ARG A 82 17.55 -10.48 10.10
C ARG A 82 16.05 -10.34 10.39
N ARG A 83 15.66 -9.29 11.11
CA ARG A 83 14.26 -9.02 11.43
C ARG A 83 13.46 -8.67 10.17
N ALA A 84 13.99 -7.81 9.32
CA ALA A 84 13.38 -7.46 8.05
C ALA A 84 13.14 -8.71 7.17
N ALA A 85 14.16 -9.55 7.00
CA ALA A 85 14.04 -10.78 6.23
C ALA A 85 12.96 -11.73 6.79
N LYS A 86 12.84 -11.82 8.13
CA LYS A 86 11.78 -12.61 8.79
C LYS A 86 10.39 -12.04 8.50
N GLU A 87 10.20 -10.72 8.64
CA GLU A 87 8.92 -10.05 8.40
C GLU A 87 8.50 -10.13 6.92
N ILE A 88 9.44 -9.90 5.99
CA ILE A 88 9.19 -10.02 4.54
C ILE A 88 8.78 -11.46 4.18
N LYS A 89 9.49 -12.45 4.72
CA LYS A 89 9.13 -13.86 4.52
C LYS A 89 7.75 -14.20 5.10
N ALA A 90 7.41 -13.62 6.26
CA ALA A 90 6.14 -13.85 6.93
C ALA A 90 4.98 -13.22 6.14
N VAL A 91 5.10 -11.97 5.66
CA VAL A 91 4.07 -11.30 4.85
C VAL A 91 3.85 -12.03 3.53
N ARG A 92 4.94 -12.39 2.81
CA ARG A 92 4.83 -13.16 1.57
C ARG A 92 4.08 -14.47 1.78
N ARG A 93 4.41 -15.21 2.85
CA ARG A 93 3.74 -16.49 3.18
C ARG A 93 2.26 -16.30 3.49
N ARG A 94 1.90 -15.23 4.22
CA ARG A 94 0.50 -14.89 4.52
C ARG A 94 -0.28 -14.60 3.24
N ILE A 95 0.29 -13.83 2.32
CA ILE A 95 -0.39 -13.49 1.05
C ILE A 95 -0.59 -14.76 0.23
N LEU A 96 0.45 -15.56 0.01
CA LEU A 96 0.35 -16.79 -0.77
C LEU A 96 -0.69 -17.74 -0.20
N ARG A 97 -0.69 -17.92 1.12
CA ARG A 97 -1.68 -18.76 1.80
C ARG A 97 -3.10 -18.20 1.65
N GLY A 98 -3.29 -16.90 1.85
CA GLY A 98 -4.61 -16.27 1.72
C GLY A 98 -5.15 -16.36 0.28
N VAL A 99 -4.30 -16.15 -0.72
CA VAL A 99 -4.69 -16.30 -2.13
C VAL A 99 -5.04 -17.76 -2.47
N GLU A 100 -4.26 -18.72 -1.97
CA GLU A 100 -4.56 -20.16 -2.14
C GLU A 100 -5.91 -20.54 -1.49
N GLU A 101 -6.16 -20.08 -0.27
CA GLU A 101 -7.43 -20.32 0.46
C GLU A 101 -8.63 -19.60 -0.18
N ALA A 102 -8.42 -18.57 -0.96
CA ALA A 102 -9.49 -17.90 -1.71
C ALA A 102 -10.09 -18.77 -2.81
N GLY A 103 -9.36 -19.77 -3.27
CA GLY A 103 -9.76 -20.65 -4.38
C GLY A 103 -9.31 -20.13 -5.74
N PRO A 104 -9.74 -20.79 -6.82
CA PRO A 104 -9.33 -20.40 -8.18
C PRO A 104 -9.80 -18.99 -8.50
N PRO A 105 -8.90 -18.13 -9.04
CA PRO A 105 -9.23 -16.77 -9.41
C PRO A 105 -10.21 -16.76 -10.59
N LEU A 106 -11.10 -15.77 -10.61
CA LEU A 106 -11.93 -15.46 -11.79
C LEU A 106 -11.08 -14.76 -12.88
N GLY A 107 -9.99 -14.09 -12.47
CA GLY A 107 -9.03 -13.41 -13.32
C GLY A 107 -7.59 -13.86 -13.05
N ASP A 108 -6.62 -13.05 -13.44
CA ASP A 108 -5.19 -13.28 -13.20
C ASP A 108 -4.79 -12.64 -11.86
N THR A 109 -4.58 -13.46 -10.81
CA THR A 109 -4.10 -13.00 -9.50
C THR A 109 -2.60 -13.22 -9.36
N ARG A 110 -1.86 -12.13 -9.11
CA ARG A 110 -0.40 -12.16 -8.96
C ARG A 110 0.03 -11.67 -7.59
N VAL A 111 1.13 -12.23 -7.08
CA VAL A 111 1.76 -11.82 -5.81
C VAL A 111 3.20 -11.45 -6.09
N ARG A 112 3.55 -10.18 -5.86
CA ARG A 112 4.86 -9.63 -6.21
C ARG A 112 5.49 -8.87 -5.05
N ALA A 113 6.82 -8.93 -4.96
CA ALA A 113 7.59 -8.03 -4.11
C ALA A 113 7.75 -6.66 -4.79
N LEU A 114 7.78 -5.59 -4.01
CA LEU A 114 8.03 -4.25 -4.52
C LEU A 114 9.40 -4.16 -5.22
N SER A 115 10.41 -4.86 -4.71
CA SER A 115 11.76 -4.92 -5.29
C SER A 115 11.80 -5.52 -6.71
N GLU A 116 10.84 -6.34 -7.11
CA GLU A 116 10.77 -6.92 -8.46
C GLU A 116 10.62 -5.84 -9.54
N PHE A 117 10.13 -4.66 -9.18
CA PHE A 117 9.94 -3.53 -10.09
C PHE A 117 11.16 -2.62 -10.22
N SER A 118 12.24 -2.88 -9.47
CA SER A 118 13.46 -2.05 -9.51
C SER A 118 14.08 -1.95 -10.91
N GLY A 119 13.86 -2.95 -11.78
CA GLY A 119 14.28 -2.93 -13.18
C GLY A 119 13.27 -2.31 -14.15
N ASN A 120 12.05 -1.97 -13.71
CA ASN A 120 11.01 -1.40 -14.56
C ASN A 120 11.29 0.09 -14.79
N HIS A 121 11.40 0.50 -16.05
CA HIS A 121 11.76 1.86 -16.43
C HIS A 121 10.71 2.91 -15.97
N ILE A 122 9.42 2.58 -16.09
CA ILE A 122 8.34 3.49 -15.66
C ILE A 122 8.36 3.66 -14.13
N TYR A 123 8.50 2.53 -13.40
CA TYR A 123 8.64 2.59 -11.95
C TYR A 123 9.82 3.48 -11.52
N GLN A 124 11.00 3.31 -12.13
CA GLN A 124 12.17 4.12 -11.83
C GLN A 124 11.96 5.62 -12.13
N LEU A 125 11.27 5.95 -13.23
CA LEU A 125 10.93 7.32 -13.58
C LEU A 125 10.02 7.96 -12.53
N LEU A 126 8.98 7.25 -12.13
CA LEU A 126 8.02 7.70 -11.11
C LEU A 126 8.70 7.82 -9.74
N HIS A 127 9.54 6.87 -9.37
CA HIS A 127 10.31 6.91 -8.13
C HIS A 127 11.19 8.17 -8.05
N ARG A 128 11.95 8.49 -9.12
CA ARG A 128 12.73 9.73 -9.17
C ARG A 128 11.86 10.98 -9.09
N ARG A 129 10.68 10.97 -9.72
CA ARG A 129 9.73 12.10 -9.60
C ARG A 129 9.25 12.27 -8.18
N VAL A 130 8.92 11.19 -7.46
CA VAL A 130 8.52 11.27 -6.06
C VAL A 130 9.60 11.91 -5.21
N LEU A 131 10.85 11.45 -5.32
CA LEU A 131 11.98 12.04 -4.60
C LEU A 131 12.14 13.53 -4.91
N HIS A 132 12.07 13.91 -6.18
CA HIS A 132 12.14 15.33 -6.59
C HIS A 132 11.02 16.17 -5.95
N PHE A 133 9.78 15.67 -5.91
CA PHE A 133 8.68 16.41 -5.31
C PHE A 133 8.74 16.45 -3.78
N ILE A 134 9.31 15.46 -3.11
CA ILE A 134 9.63 15.55 -1.67
C ILE A 134 10.58 16.72 -1.39
N GLU A 135 11.52 17.01 -2.29
CA GLU A 135 12.47 18.09 -2.15
C GLU A 135 11.91 19.48 -2.52
N THR A 136 11.03 19.55 -3.53
CA THR A 136 10.66 20.81 -4.20
C THR A 136 9.21 21.27 -4.00
N ASP A 137 8.33 20.42 -3.49
CA ASP A 137 6.90 20.72 -3.24
C ASP A 137 6.59 20.64 -1.74
N ASP A 138 6.45 21.79 -1.09
CA ASP A 138 6.24 21.87 0.35
C ASP A 138 4.95 21.18 0.82
N ASP A 139 3.88 21.23 0.04
CA ASP A 139 2.62 20.58 0.39
C ASP A 139 2.74 19.07 0.31
N PHE A 140 3.43 18.57 -0.73
CA PHE A 140 3.70 17.14 -0.86
C PHE A 140 4.61 16.64 0.26
N ARG A 141 5.68 17.39 0.58
CA ARG A 141 6.58 17.06 1.71
C ARG A 141 5.83 17.02 3.04
N LYS A 142 4.96 18.01 3.34
CA LYS A 142 4.12 18.00 4.54
C LYS A 142 3.24 16.76 4.61
N SER A 143 2.65 16.35 3.49
CA SER A 143 1.84 15.13 3.45
C SER A 143 2.68 13.86 3.70
N CYS A 144 3.93 13.83 3.23
CA CYS A 144 4.88 12.75 3.57
C CYS A 144 5.27 12.77 5.06
N GLU A 145 5.39 13.95 5.68
CA GLU A 145 5.61 14.08 7.13
C GLU A 145 4.42 13.59 7.94
N GLU A 146 3.19 13.88 7.52
CA GLU A 146 1.98 13.32 8.15
C GLU A 146 1.91 11.79 7.98
N MET A 147 2.33 11.25 6.84
CA MET A 147 2.49 9.80 6.66
C MET A 147 3.52 9.22 7.64
N ALA A 148 4.66 9.91 7.82
CA ALA A 148 5.67 9.47 8.80
C ALA A 148 5.08 9.47 10.24
N LYS A 149 4.32 10.50 10.63
CA LYS A 149 3.63 10.52 11.91
C LYS A 149 2.62 9.38 12.04
N PHE A 150 1.88 9.10 10.99
CA PHE A 150 0.88 8.03 10.96
C PHE A 150 1.50 6.64 11.14
N PHE A 151 2.64 6.34 10.50
CA PHE A 151 3.27 5.02 10.58
C PHE A 151 4.26 4.85 11.74
N ILE A 152 4.99 5.91 12.10
CA ILE A 152 6.05 5.85 13.11
C ILE A 152 5.50 6.22 14.50
N GLY A 153 4.62 7.24 14.57
CA GLY A 153 4.11 7.75 15.84
C GLY A 153 3.61 6.68 16.80
N PRO A 154 2.79 5.71 16.39
CA PRO A 154 2.30 4.64 17.25
C PRO A 154 3.37 3.70 17.80
N LYS A 155 4.58 3.74 17.25
CA LYS A 155 5.73 2.91 17.66
C LYS A 155 6.68 3.63 18.61
N LEU A 156 6.46 4.92 18.83
CA LEU A 156 7.25 5.73 19.75
C LEU A 156 6.69 5.63 21.17
N SER A 157 7.56 5.76 22.17
CA SER A 157 7.14 5.92 23.57
C SER A 157 6.58 7.32 23.79
N ASP A 158 5.75 7.46 24.83
CA ASP A 158 5.16 8.75 25.19
C ASP A 158 6.22 9.85 25.34
N GLY A 159 5.98 10.96 24.65
CA GLY A 159 6.88 12.12 24.66
C GLY A 159 8.07 12.05 23.70
N GLN A 160 8.24 10.96 22.97
CA GLN A 160 9.28 10.87 21.92
C GLN A 160 8.80 11.54 20.64
N SER A 161 9.72 12.23 19.96
CA SER A 161 9.52 12.80 18.63
C SER A 161 10.20 11.92 17.57
N ILE A 162 9.66 11.96 16.36
CA ILE A 162 10.26 11.29 15.19
C ILE A 162 11.63 11.94 14.92
N THR A 163 12.67 11.14 14.86
CA THR A 163 14.03 11.61 14.52
C THR A 163 14.16 11.93 13.03
N GLU A 164 15.19 12.70 12.67
CA GLU A 164 15.51 12.97 11.26
C GLU A 164 15.78 11.69 10.47
N GLU A 165 16.52 10.76 11.05
CA GLU A 165 16.81 9.46 10.45
C GLU A 165 15.52 8.66 10.19
N GLN A 166 14.63 8.57 11.17
CA GLN A 166 13.33 7.90 11.02
C GLN A 166 12.48 8.55 9.93
N ARG A 167 12.48 9.88 9.86
CA ARG A 167 11.78 10.63 8.82
C ARG A 167 12.33 10.31 7.43
N GLN A 168 13.65 10.37 7.27
CA GLN A 168 14.29 10.09 5.98
C GLN A 168 14.03 8.65 5.52
N VAL A 169 14.14 7.67 6.41
CA VAL A 169 13.84 6.27 6.07
C VAL A 169 12.38 6.10 5.68
N CYS A 170 11.46 6.82 6.34
CA CYS A 170 10.04 6.81 5.96
C CYS A 170 9.83 7.43 4.57
N PHE A 171 10.53 8.51 4.23
CA PHE A 171 10.46 9.12 2.89
C PHE A 171 10.99 8.18 1.81
N ASP A 172 12.10 7.49 2.06
CA ASP A 172 12.63 6.48 1.13
C ASP A 172 11.65 5.32 0.93
N TYR A 173 11.01 4.87 2.01
CA TYR A 173 9.97 3.83 1.97
C TYR A 173 8.75 4.31 1.16
N LEU A 174 8.26 5.51 1.41
CA LEU A 174 7.15 6.11 0.66
C LEU A 174 7.52 6.30 -0.81
N ALA A 175 8.74 6.77 -1.10
CA ALA A 175 9.19 6.95 -2.47
C ALA A 175 9.20 5.64 -3.26
N ALA A 176 9.47 4.51 -2.59
CA ALA A 176 9.40 3.19 -3.22
C ALA A 176 7.95 2.73 -3.50
N GLU A 177 6.98 3.04 -2.63
CA GLU A 177 5.59 2.61 -2.82
C GLU A 177 4.77 3.52 -3.74
N LEU A 178 5.00 4.84 -3.68
CA LEU A 178 4.19 5.84 -4.37
C LEU A 178 4.10 5.73 -5.90
N PRO A 179 5.06 5.17 -6.64
CA PRO A 179 4.88 4.88 -8.06
C PRO A 179 3.58 4.12 -8.38
N PHE A 180 3.18 3.19 -7.52
CA PHE A 180 1.93 2.43 -7.68
C PHE A 180 0.66 3.21 -7.35
N PHE A 181 0.77 4.31 -6.64
CA PHE A 181 -0.35 5.24 -6.42
C PHE A 181 -0.43 6.31 -7.52
N LEU A 182 0.66 6.49 -8.27
CA LEU A 182 0.73 7.47 -9.35
C LEU A 182 0.30 6.90 -10.69
N ASP A 183 0.78 5.72 -11.05
CA ASP A 183 0.56 5.15 -12.38
C ASP A 183 0.81 3.63 -12.43
N THR A 184 0.06 2.86 -11.65
CA THR A 184 0.04 1.39 -11.76
C THR A 184 -0.26 0.93 -13.19
N PRO A 185 -1.21 1.56 -13.93
CA PRO A 185 -1.48 1.15 -15.31
C PRO A 185 -0.24 1.07 -16.19
N SER A 186 0.59 2.10 -16.18
CA SER A 186 1.83 2.10 -16.99
C SER A 186 2.91 1.14 -16.46
N ILE A 187 2.95 0.87 -15.15
CA ILE A 187 3.92 -0.06 -14.55
C ILE A 187 3.58 -1.51 -14.89
N LEU A 188 2.29 -1.86 -14.89
CA LEU A 188 1.79 -3.24 -15.03
C LEU A 188 1.23 -3.56 -16.40
N ASP A 189 1.16 -2.57 -17.31
CA ASP A 189 0.56 -2.69 -18.64
C ASP A 189 -0.91 -3.12 -18.58
N VAL A 190 -1.72 -2.38 -17.83
CA VAL A 190 -3.16 -2.58 -17.68
C VAL A 190 -3.92 -1.30 -18.09
N PRO A 191 -5.19 -1.40 -18.55
CA PRO A 191 -5.93 -0.24 -19.04
C PRO A 191 -6.17 0.82 -17.97
N SER A 192 -6.61 0.38 -16.79
CA SER A 192 -6.85 1.22 -15.62
C SER A 192 -6.56 0.44 -14.33
N SER A 193 -6.38 1.13 -13.20
CA SER A 193 -6.09 0.47 -11.93
C SER A 193 -6.66 1.23 -10.73
N VAL A 194 -7.13 0.47 -9.74
CA VAL A 194 -7.51 0.98 -8.43
C VAL A 194 -6.52 0.49 -7.37
N SER A 195 -5.79 1.40 -6.72
CA SER A 195 -5.04 1.06 -5.51
C SER A 195 -5.98 1.03 -4.32
N CYS A 196 -6.06 -0.11 -3.64
CA CYS A 196 -6.94 -0.30 -2.49
C CYS A 196 -6.16 -0.39 -1.18
N TYR A 197 -6.65 0.31 -0.17
CA TYR A 197 -6.14 0.22 1.20
C TYR A 197 -7.30 0.31 2.21
N HIS A 198 -7.08 -0.11 3.45
CA HIS A 198 -8.14 -0.17 4.48
C HIS A 198 -8.41 1.18 5.18
N VAL A 199 -7.55 2.16 5.00
CA VAL A 199 -7.71 3.52 5.55
C VAL A 199 -7.38 4.57 4.50
N GLN A 200 -7.99 5.75 4.65
CA GLN A 200 -7.58 6.92 3.87
C GLN A 200 -6.22 7.41 4.39
N MET A 201 -5.26 7.58 3.49
CA MET A 201 -3.91 8.05 3.81
C MET A 201 -3.80 9.57 3.65
N PRO A 202 -2.96 10.26 4.43
CA PRO A 202 -2.73 11.72 4.31
C PRO A 202 -2.34 12.17 2.90
N LEU A 203 -1.66 11.31 2.13
CA LEU A 203 -1.24 11.60 0.75
C LEU A 203 -2.37 11.57 -0.29
N THR A 204 -3.54 11.01 0.02
CA THR A 204 -4.62 10.85 -0.97
C THR A 204 -5.15 12.18 -1.48
N ASP A 205 -5.29 13.19 -0.61
CA ASP A 205 -5.75 14.53 -1.01
C ASP A 205 -4.77 15.19 -1.99
N VAL A 206 -3.48 15.02 -1.76
CA VAL A 206 -2.44 15.59 -2.62
C VAL A 206 -2.34 14.88 -3.96
N LEU A 207 -2.46 13.55 -3.98
CA LEU A 207 -2.31 12.75 -5.20
C LEU A 207 -3.54 12.74 -6.10
N TYR A 208 -4.75 12.84 -5.51
CA TYR A 208 -6.01 12.68 -6.23
C TYR A 208 -6.94 13.89 -6.16
N GLY A 209 -6.74 14.80 -5.22
CA GLY A 209 -7.65 15.93 -4.96
C GLY A 209 -7.19 17.25 -5.58
N ARG A 210 -5.89 17.50 -5.74
CA ARG A 210 -5.38 18.79 -6.24
C ARG A 210 -5.16 18.81 -7.75
N GLY A 211 -5.25 20.01 -8.35
CA GLY A 211 -5.12 20.21 -9.80
C GLY A 211 -3.67 20.31 -10.31
N GLY A 212 -2.64 20.40 -9.44
CA GLY A 212 -1.23 20.61 -9.81
C GLY A 212 -0.25 19.78 -8.97
N GLY A 213 1.04 19.86 -9.27
CA GLY A 213 2.09 19.13 -8.58
C GLY A 213 2.15 17.64 -8.95
N LEU A 214 2.65 16.81 -8.02
CA LEU A 214 2.67 15.37 -8.19
C LEU A 214 1.25 14.83 -7.98
N ARG A 215 0.75 14.12 -8.97
CA ARG A 215 -0.61 13.55 -8.93
C ARG A 215 -0.70 12.25 -9.70
N ALA A 216 -1.69 11.46 -9.36
CA ALA A 216 -2.04 10.23 -10.08
C ALA A 216 -2.42 10.52 -11.55
N THR A 217 -2.12 9.58 -12.43
CA THR A 217 -2.56 9.65 -13.83
C THR A 217 -4.07 9.44 -13.95
N ARG A 218 -4.64 9.81 -15.10
CA ARG A 218 -6.09 9.74 -15.33
C ARG A 218 -6.68 8.33 -15.21
N ASN A 219 -5.86 7.29 -15.42
CA ASN A 219 -6.30 5.88 -15.38
C ASN A 219 -5.96 5.21 -14.02
N GLN A 220 -5.46 5.99 -13.06
CA GLN A 220 -5.14 5.54 -11.71
C GLN A 220 -6.16 6.05 -10.71
N ALA A 221 -6.72 5.14 -9.92
CA ALA A 221 -7.68 5.44 -8.86
C ALA A 221 -7.18 4.99 -7.48
N TYR A 222 -7.85 5.51 -6.46
CA TYR A 222 -7.71 5.07 -5.07
C TYR A 222 -9.08 4.80 -4.45
N ALA A 223 -9.18 3.73 -3.66
CA ALA A 223 -10.37 3.43 -2.88
C ALA A 223 -10.00 2.93 -1.48
N VAL A 224 -10.77 3.35 -0.48
CA VAL A 224 -10.76 2.71 0.84
C VAL A 224 -11.66 1.48 0.78
N VAL A 225 -11.15 0.33 1.23
CA VAL A 225 -11.86 -0.95 1.23
C VAL A 225 -11.84 -1.53 2.64
N ARG A 226 -13.00 -1.68 3.25
CA ARG A 226 -13.18 -2.17 4.63
C ARG A 226 -14.22 -3.28 4.66
N PRO A 227 -14.10 -4.28 5.56
CA PRO A 227 -15.20 -5.19 5.82
C PRO A 227 -16.43 -4.43 6.33
N GLU A 228 -17.62 -4.80 5.91
CA GLU A 228 -18.88 -4.19 6.38
C GLU A 228 -19.09 -4.36 7.90
N ASP A 229 -18.59 -5.47 8.47
CA ASP A 229 -18.69 -5.78 9.90
C ASP A 229 -17.63 -5.07 10.77
N ALA A 230 -16.65 -4.36 10.17
CA ALA A 230 -15.69 -3.56 10.91
C ALA A 230 -16.44 -2.36 11.51
N GLY A 231 -16.90 -2.49 12.74
CA GLY A 231 -17.50 -1.40 13.50
C GLY A 231 -16.61 -0.14 13.42
N ARG A 232 -17.19 1.03 13.49
CA ARG A 232 -16.54 2.36 13.35
C ARG A 232 -15.28 2.59 14.21
N ASN A 233 -14.86 1.62 15.01
CA ASN A 233 -13.73 1.67 15.94
C ASN A 233 -12.46 0.95 15.45
N ASP A 234 -12.48 0.23 14.31
CA ASP A 234 -11.27 -0.38 13.74
C ASP A 234 -10.49 0.62 12.86
N VAL A 235 -10.11 1.75 13.44
CA VAL A 235 -8.96 2.51 12.97
C VAL A 235 -7.74 1.77 13.51
N ASP A 236 -7.45 0.62 12.95
CA ASP A 236 -6.26 -0.15 13.29
C ASP A 236 -5.03 0.57 12.71
N VAL A 237 -4.53 1.49 13.51
CA VAL A 237 -3.15 1.98 13.38
C VAL A 237 -2.26 0.73 13.45
N PRO A 238 -1.28 0.56 12.55
CA PRO A 238 -0.39 -0.59 12.55
C PRO A 238 0.24 -0.81 13.92
N ARG A 239 -0.27 -1.75 14.70
CA ARG A 239 0.36 -2.14 15.96
C ARG A 239 1.63 -2.90 15.60
N ALA A 240 2.76 -2.36 16.06
CA ALA A 240 4.04 -3.03 15.96
C ALA A 240 3.98 -4.37 16.70
N ALA A 241 4.34 -5.47 16.02
CA ALA A 241 4.75 -6.72 16.63
C ALA A 241 6.20 -6.60 17.13
#